data_58145f7f2c608b1fc62c4af3e1ebd221
#
_entry.id   58145f7f2c608b1fc62c4af3e1ebd221
#
_cell.length_a   1.000
_cell.length_b   1.000
_cell.length_c   1.000
_cell.angle_alpha   90.00
_cell.angle_beta   90.00
_cell.angle_gamma   90.00
#
_symmetry.space_group_name_H-M   'P 1'
#
loop_
_entity.id
_entity.type
_entity.pdbx_description
1 polymer ?
#
loop_
_entity_poly.entity_id
_entity_poly.type
_entity_poly.pdbx_seq_one_letter_code
_entity_poly.pdbx_strand_id
1 'polypeptide(L)'
;MASSCSGATTAAGDEHSRLEAMYCGINVVRRAYGLPFVKGNVPLNRSSLLKADAVRRCGFTHTPCGMAFSRTFKKAGYLPARAFGENLAWGQGELGSPVGTLQLWLNSPPHRRNLMARRWRDLGIAFERGHMFGRNGVALWVMQFGRRH
;
A
#
# COMPACT_ATOMS: atom_id res chain seq x y z
N MET A 1 -5.35 -15.53 -7.54
CA MET A 1 -4.33 -14.56 -7.10
C MET A 1 -3.19 -15.23 -6.33
N ALA A 2 -3.49 -15.94 -5.25
CA ALA A 2 -2.45 -16.60 -4.44
C ALA A 2 -1.57 -17.58 -5.23
N SER A 3 -2.13 -18.29 -6.20
CA SER A 3 -1.39 -19.21 -7.05
C SER A 3 -0.47 -18.53 -8.07
N SER A 4 -0.72 -17.25 -8.35
CA SER A 4 0.04 -16.48 -9.34
C SER A 4 1.16 -15.64 -8.74
N CYS A 5 1.13 -15.41 -7.42
CA CYS A 5 2.06 -14.53 -6.74
C CYS A 5 2.70 -15.26 -5.56
N SER A 6 3.98 -15.57 -5.67
CA SER A 6 4.73 -16.24 -4.60
C SER A 6 4.70 -15.43 -3.32
N GLY A 7 4.44 -16.09 -2.19
CA GLY A 7 4.41 -15.44 -0.86
C GLY A 7 3.16 -14.64 -0.53
N ALA A 8 2.16 -14.62 -1.43
CA ALA A 8 0.97 -13.78 -1.26
C ALA A 8 0.11 -14.17 -0.04
N THR A 9 0.09 -15.43 0.32
CA THR A 9 -0.74 -15.94 1.42
C THR A 9 -0.03 -16.04 2.76
N THR A 10 1.29 -15.86 2.79
CA THR A 10 2.06 -16.04 4.02
C THR A 10 2.20 -14.74 4.82
N ALA A 11 2.12 -14.86 6.13
CA ALA A 11 2.50 -13.81 7.08
C ALA A 11 4.00 -13.85 7.40
N ALA A 12 4.69 -14.92 7.01
CA ALA A 12 6.14 -15.08 7.19
C ALA A 12 6.90 -14.54 5.98
N GLY A 13 8.22 -14.59 6.03
CA GLY A 13 9.08 -14.09 4.96
C GLY A 13 9.63 -12.70 5.25
N ASP A 14 10.59 -12.30 4.43
CA ASP A 14 11.21 -10.99 4.58
C ASP A 14 10.37 -9.88 3.94
N GLU A 15 10.75 -8.65 4.21
CA GLU A 15 10.07 -7.45 3.70
C GLU A 15 10.07 -7.40 2.18
N HIS A 16 11.21 -7.71 1.56
CA HIS A 16 11.35 -7.68 0.10
C HIS A 16 10.38 -8.65 -0.58
N SER A 17 10.30 -9.89 -0.10
CA SER A 17 9.37 -10.90 -0.64
C SER A 17 7.91 -10.46 -0.49
N ARG A 18 7.57 -9.81 0.61
CA ARG A 18 6.22 -9.32 0.86
C ARG A 18 5.86 -8.18 -0.09
N LEU A 19 6.79 -7.26 -0.31
CA LEU A 19 6.59 -6.15 -1.24
C LEU A 19 6.39 -6.67 -2.65
N GLU A 20 7.22 -7.61 -3.10
CA GLU A 20 7.07 -8.23 -4.43
C GLU A 20 5.73 -8.94 -4.57
N ALA A 21 5.31 -9.68 -3.55
CA ALA A 21 4.01 -10.35 -3.56
C ALA A 21 2.85 -9.36 -3.65
N MET A 22 2.96 -8.22 -2.99
CA MET A 22 1.94 -7.17 -3.06
C MET A 22 1.89 -6.50 -4.44
N TYR A 23 3.05 -6.15 -5.02
CA TYR A 23 3.12 -5.63 -6.39
C TYR A 23 2.52 -6.61 -7.40
N CYS A 24 2.85 -7.89 -7.27
CA CYS A 24 2.26 -8.94 -8.10
C CYS A 24 0.74 -8.99 -7.91
N GLY A 25 0.29 -9.05 -6.67
CA GLY A 25 -1.13 -9.21 -6.34
C GLY A 25 -2.01 -8.09 -6.87
N ILE A 26 -1.61 -6.84 -6.69
CA ILE A 26 -2.39 -5.70 -7.19
C ILE A 26 -2.50 -5.73 -8.72
N ASN A 27 -1.43 -6.06 -9.43
CA ASN A 27 -1.46 -6.11 -10.89
C ASN A 27 -2.24 -7.31 -11.41
N VAL A 28 -2.24 -8.45 -10.72
CA VAL A 28 -3.11 -9.59 -11.04
C VAL A 28 -4.57 -9.17 -10.96
N VAL A 29 -4.95 -8.50 -9.88
CA VAL A 29 -6.32 -8.01 -9.69
C VAL A 29 -6.69 -7.00 -10.78
N ARG A 30 -5.85 -6.00 -11.02
CA ARG A 30 -6.12 -4.97 -12.02
C ARG A 30 -6.24 -5.55 -13.42
N ARG A 31 -5.37 -6.48 -13.78
CA ARG A 31 -5.41 -7.17 -15.09
C ARG A 31 -6.72 -7.93 -15.27
N ALA A 32 -7.20 -8.61 -14.22
CA ALA A 32 -8.45 -9.36 -14.28
C ALA A 32 -9.64 -8.46 -14.62
N TYR A 33 -9.56 -7.16 -14.33
CA TYR A 33 -10.61 -6.18 -14.64
C TYR A 33 -10.25 -5.28 -15.82
N GLY A 34 -9.24 -5.65 -16.62
CA GLY A 34 -8.86 -4.90 -17.81
C GLY A 34 -8.27 -3.53 -17.52
N LEU A 35 -7.67 -3.34 -16.36
CA LEU A 35 -7.10 -2.06 -15.94
C LEU A 35 -5.61 -1.98 -16.28
N PRO A 36 -5.08 -0.76 -16.52
CA PRO A 36 -3.67 -0.59 -16.78
C PRO A 36 -2.79 -1.09 -15.63
N PHE A 37 -1.64 -1.62 -16.00
CA PHE A 37 -0.60 -2.04 -15.08
C PHE A 37 -0.06 -0.83 -14.32
N VAL A 38 0.25 -1.00 -13.04
CA VAL A 38 0.93 0.01 -12.22
C VAL A 38 2.36 -0.41 -11.94
N LYS A 39 3.29 0.52 -12.09
CA LYS A 39 4.73 0.28 -11.94
C LYS A 39 5.25 0.85 -10.63
N GLY A 40 6.18 0.15 -10.01
CA GLY A 40 6.91 0.67 -8.86
C GLY A 40 7.59 2.00 -9.18
N ASN A 41 7.44 2.95 -8.28
CA ASN A 41 7.94 4.31 -8.43
C ASN A 41 8.75 4.68 -7.19
N VAL A 42 10.02 5.06 -7.37
CA VAL A 42 10.92 5.32 -6.25
C VAL A 42 10.42 6.45 -5.34
N PRO A 43 10.03 7.62 -5.86
CA PRO A 43 9.45 8.66 -5.00
C PRO A 43 8.21 8.21 -4.23
N LEU A 44 7.30 7.43 -4.84
CA LEU A 44 6.13 6.91 -4.14
C LEU A 44 6.51 5.88 -3.07
N ASN A 45 7.54 5.08 -3.30
CA ASN A 45 8.04 4.17 -2.26
C ASN A 45 8.56 4.96 -1.05
N ARG A 46 9.31 6.02 -1.29
CA ARG A 46 9.79 6.91 -0.21
C ARG A 46 8.62 7.58 0.53
N SER A 47 7.65 8.07 -0.22
CA SER A 47 6.45 8.68 0.35
C SER A 47 5.69 7.69 1.24
N SER A 48 5.54 6.46 0.77
CA SER A 48 4.87 5.39 1.52
C SER A 48 5.63 5.06 2.82
N LEU A 49 6.96 5.02 2.78
CA LEU A 49 7.79 4.80 3.98
C LEU A 49 7.63 5.96 4.99
N LEU A 50 7.64 7.20 4.51
CA LEU A 50 7.42 8.36 5.36
C LEU A 50 6.03 8.31 6.03
N LYS A 51 5.01 7.91 5.26
CA LYS A 51 3.66 7.76 5.79
C LYS A 51 3.61 6.63 6.82
N ALA A 52 4.20 5.48 6.54
CA ALA A 52 4.22 4.34 7.45
C ALA A 52 4.87 4.72 8.80
N ASP A 53 5.99 5.43 8.76
CA ASP A 53 6.65 5.92 9.96
C ASP A 53 5.75 6.85 10.77
N ALA A 54 5.09 7.81 10.12
CA ALA A 54 4.19 8.74 10.78
C ALA A 54 2.95 8.05 11.37
N VAL A 55 2.37 7.10 10.64
CA VAL A 55 1.23 6.29 11.12
C VAL A 55 1.64 5.50 12.36
N ARG A 56 2.81 4.89 12.33
CA ARG A 56 3.32 4.12 13.46
C ARG A 56 3.48 4.99 14.71
N ARG A 57 3.97 6.22 14.56
CA ARG A 57 4.22 7.15 15.68
C ARG A 57 2.94 7.83 16.17
N CYS A 58 2.06 8.23 15.29
CA CYS A 58 0.97 9.16 15.61
C CYS A 58 -0.43 8.56 15.50
N GLY A 59 -0.58 7.37 14.90
CA GLY A 59 -1.88 6.71 14.80
C GLY A 59 -2.32 6.40 13.37
N PHE A 60 -3.30 5.51 13.27
CA PHE A 60 -3.79 4.95 11.99
C PHE A 60 -4.78 5.90 11.33
N THR A 61 -4.25 6.79 10.49
CA THR A 61 -5.02 7.78 9.74
C THR A 61 -4.23 8.19 8.49
N HIS A 62 -4.90 8.75 7.49
CA HIS A 62 -4.25 9.31 6.31
C HIS A 62 -3.50 10.62 6.60
N THR A 63 -3.76 11.25 7.73
CA THR A 63 -3.16 12.53 8.13
C THR A 63 -2.49 12.43 9.51
N PRO A 64 -1.56 11.45 9.70
CA PRO A 64 -0.94 11.25 11.02
C PRO A 64 -0.06 12.44 11.39
N CYS A 65 0.10 12.67 12.68
CA CYS A 65 0.90 13.77 13.23
C CYS A 65 0.41 15.15 12.80
N GLY A 66 -0.87 15.27 12.41
CA GLY A 66 -1.45 16.53 11.96
C GLY A 66 -0.96 17.00 10.59
N MET A 67 -0.23 16.15 9.85
CA MET A 67 0.28 16.54 8.54
C MET A 67 -0.81 16.53 7.47
N ALA A 68 -0.67 17.38 6.45
CA ALA A 68 -1.52 17.32 5.27
C ALA A 68 -1.30 16.01 4.52
N PHE A 69 -2.36 15.51 3.87
CA PHE A 69 -2.28 14.26 3.09
C PHE A 69 -1.16 14.30 2.05
N SER A 70 -0.98 15.43 1.37
CA SER A 70 0.02 15.60 0.31
C SER A 70 1.47 15.69 0.80
N ARG A 71 1.70 15.85 2.10
CA ARG A 71 3.03 16.16 2.64
C ARG A 71 4.09 15.13 2.30
N THR A 72 3.81 13.85 2.48
CA THR A 72 4.79 12.78 2.20
C THR A 72 5.10 12.68 0.71
N PHE A 73 4.08 12.87 -0.14
CA PHE A 73 4.25 12.89 -1.59
C PHE A 73 5.15 14.04 -2.02
N LYS A 74 4.93 15.22 -1.47
CA LYS A 74 5.74 16.41 -1.76
C LYS A 74 7.17 16.23 -1.27
N LYS A 75 7.34 15.81 -0.01
CA LYS A 75 8.66 15.61 0.60
C LYS A 75 9.48 14.57 -0.15
N ALA A 76 8.85 13.52 -0.66
CA ALA A 76 9.52 12.47 -1.43
C ALA A 76 9.80 12.85 -2.89
N GLY A 77 9.32 14.00 -3.34
CA GLY A 77 9.55 14.47 -4.70
C GLY A 77 8.61 13.90 -5.75
N TYR A 78 7.45 13.37 -5.35
CA TYR A 78 6.48 12.85 -6.31
C TYR A 78 5.63 13.95 -6.94
N LEU A 79 5.38 15.04 -6.23
CA LEU A 79 4.57 16.16 -6.76
C LEU A 79 5.45 17.14 -7.55
N PRO A 80 4.91 17.82 -8.58
CA PRO A 80 3.51 17.81 -8.98
C PRO A 80 3.08 16.53 -9.69
N ALA A 81 1.81 16.19 -9.57
CA ALA A 81 1.19 15.03 -10.19
C ALA A 81 -0.27 15.35 -10.52
N ARG A 82 -0.81 14.68 -11.56
CA ARG A 82 -2.22 14.86 -11.94
C ARG A 82 -3.17 14.27 -10.91
N ALA A 83 -2.76 13.16 -10.30
CA ALA A 83 -3.56 12.48 -9.30
C ALA A 83 -2.66 11.66 -8.38
N PHE A 84 -3.06 11.52 -7.13
CA PHE A 84 -2.40 10.65 -6.17
C PHE A 84 -3.42 10.20 -5.12
N GLY A 85 -3.20 9.02 -4.56
CA GLY A 85 -4.11 8.42 -3.60
C GLY A 85 -3.40 7.43 -2.70
N GLU A 86 -4.14 6.86 -1.73
CA GLU A 86 -3.55 6.00 -0.72
C GLU A 86 -4.56 5.01 -0.17
N ASN A 87 -4.10 3.78 0.06
CA ASN A 87 -4.78 2.82 0.91
C ASN A 87 -3.87 2.47 2.09
N LEU A 88 -4.45 2.37 3.27
CA LEU A 88 -3.78 1.93 4.49
C LEU A 88 -4.45 0.67 5.01
N ALA A 89 -3.68 -0.23 5.59
CA ALA A 89 -4.20 -1.38 6.31
C ALA A 89 -3.23 -1.86 7.36
N TRP A 90 -3.75 -2.47 8.42
CA TRP A 90 -2.94 -3.23 9.35
C TRP A 90 -3.67 -4.51 9.73
N GLY A 91 -2.90 -5.52 10.08
CA GLY A 91 -3.46 -6.80 10.52
C GLY A 91 -2.41 -7.62 11.25
N GLN A 92 -2.85 -8.69 11.89
CA GLN A 92 -2.00 -9.65 12.58
C GLN A 92 -2.13 -11.01 11.90
N GLY A 93 -1.04 -11.79 11.88
CA GLY A 93 -1.03 -13.11 11.26
C GLY A 93 -1.40 -13.05 9.77
N GLU A 94 -2.24 -13.95 9.33
CA GLU A 94 -2.64 -14.05 7.91
C GLU A 94 -3.44 -12.84 7.43
N LEU A 95 -4.10 -12.12 8.32
CA LEU A 95 -4.79 -10.87 7.98
C LEU A 95 -3.83 -9.78 7.52
N GLY A 96 -2.57 -9.86 7.96
CA GLY A 96 -1.52 -8.95 7.53
C GLY A 96 -0.71 -9.44 6.32
N SER A 97 -1.07 -10.59 5.73
CA SER A 97 -0.42 -11.08 4.51
C SER A 97 -0.80 -10.21 3.30
N PRO A 98 -0.03 -10.27 2.20
CA PRO A 98 -0.41 -9.55 0.98
C PRO A 98 -1.82 -9.86 0.49
N VAL A 99 -2.20 -11.12 0.42
CA VAL A 99 -3.54 -11.51 -0.04
C VAL A 99 -4.62 -11.09 0.95
N GLY A 100 -4.38 -11.27 2.26
CA GLY A 100 -5.31 -10.83 3.31
C GLY A 100 -5.59 -9.35 3.24
N THR A 101 -4.54 -8.56 3.04
CA THR A 101 -4.65 -7.10 2.90
C THR A 101 -5.41 -6.70 1.63
N LEU A 102 -5.10 -7.32 0.49
CA LEU A 102 -5.83 -7.06 -0.76
C LEU A 102 -7.30 -7.43 -0.65
N GLN A 103 -7.63 -8.55 -0.01
CA GLN A 103 -9.03 -8.95 0.21
C GLN A 103 -9.76 -7.93 1.08
N LEU A 104 -9.12 -7.47 2.14
CA LEU A 104 -9.68 -6.44 3.01
C LEU A 104 -10.00 -5.17 2.23
N TRP A 105 -9.06 -4.70 1.42
CA TRP A 105 -9.26 -3.50 0.59
C TRP A 105 -10.33 -3.70 -0.48
N LEU A 106 -10.38 -4.86 -1.12
CA LEU A 106 -11.39 -5.16 -2.15
C LEU A 106 -12.79 -5.25 -1.58
N ASN A 107 -12.93 -5.61 -0.31
CA ASN A 107 -14.22 -5.70 0.38
C ASN A 107 -14.68 -4.38 0.99
N SER A 108 -13.88 -3.33 0.88
CA SER A 108 -14.19 -2.00 1.40
C SER A 108 -14.38 -1.03 0.23
N PRO A 109 -15.59 -0.50 0.00
CA PRO A 109 -15.86 0.33 -1.17
C PRO A 109 -14.86 1.49 -1.40
N PRO A 110 -14.47 2.29 -0.40
CA PRO A 110 -13.51 3.37 -0.66
C PRO A 110 -12.12 2.85 -1.04
N HIS A 111 -11.65 1.78 -0.40
CA HIS A 111 -10.36 1.17 -0.72
C HIS A 111 -10.38 0.49 -2.10
N ARG A 112 -11.49 -0.19 -2.40
CA ARG A 112 -11.68 -0.83 -3.71
C ARG A 112 -11.65 0.21 -4.83
N ARG A 113 -12.29 1.35 -4.67
CA ARG A 113 -12.26 2.42 -5.67
C ARG A 113 -10.83 2.88 -5.97
N ASN A 114 -9.99 3.00 -4.95
CA ASN A 114 -8.58 3.32 -5.15
C ASN A 114 -7.84 2.21 -5.90
N LEU A 115 -7.97 0.96 -5.46
CA LEU A 115 -7.29 -0.16 -6.12
C LEU A 115 -7.64 -0.28 -7.60
N MET A 116 -8.89 0.01 -7.94
CA MET A 116 -9.45 -0.23 -9.27
C MET A 116 -9.52 1.02 -10.16
N ALA A 117 -9.01 2.15 -9.70
CA ALA A 117 -9.05 3.36 -10.51
C ALA A 117 -8.17 3.24 -11.76
N ARG A 118 -8.76 3.51 -12.91
CA ARG A 118 -8.08 3.36 -14.21
C ARG A 118 -6.94 4.35 -14.38
N ARG A 119 -7.01 5.48 -13.69
CA ARG A 119 -6.03 6.57 -13.86
C ARG A 119 -4.63 6.26 -13.36
N TRP A 120 -4.48 5.29 -12.46
CA TRP A 120 -3.18 5.03 -11.86
C TRP A 120 -2.18 4.43 -12.85
N ARG A 121 -0.91 4.87 -12.74
CA ARG A 121 0.23 4.35 -13.50
C ARG A 121 1.41 4.03 -12.60
N ASP A 122 1.55 4.77 -11.49
CA ASP A 122 2.66 4.63 -10.55
C ASP A 122 2.17 4.05 -9.23
N LEU A 123 3.02 3.26 -8.59
CA LEU A 123 2.71 2.59 -7.34
C LEU A 123 3.90 2.66 -6.38
N GLY A 124 3.63 3.01 -5.14
CA GLY A 124 4.59 2.90 -4.06
C GLY A 124 3.99 2.08 -2.93
N ILE A 125 4.81 1.24 -2.28
CA ILE A 125 4.36 0.39 -1.19
C ILE A 125 5.37 0.45 -0.06
N ALA A 126 4.87 0.55 1.17
CA ALA A 126 5.67 0.34 2.37
C ALA A 126 5.02 -0.72 3.23
N PHE A 127 5.85 -1.50 3.88
CA PHE A 127 5.46 -2.52 4.84
C PHE A 127 6.31 -2.35 6.08
N GLU A 128 5.66 -2.29 7.24
CA GLU A 128 6.35 -2.31 8.53
C GLU A 128 5.71 -3.36 9.44
N ARG A 129 6.52 -3.99 10.27
CA ARG A 129 6.08 -5.04 11.18
C ARG A 129 6.62 -4.79 12.57
N GLY A 130 5.80 -5.00 13.57
CA GLY A 130 6.21 -4.90 14.96
C GLY A 130 5.08 -4.55 15.90
N HIS A 131 5.44 -4.05 17.07
CA HIS A 131 4.47 -3.59 18.05
C HIS A 131 3.96 -2.20 17.63
N MET A 132 2.65 -2.12 17.36
CA MET A 132 1.97 -0.90 16.95
C MET A 132 0.54 -0.91 17.46
N PHE A 133 -0.01 0.26 17.72
CA PHE A 133 -1.42 0.39 18.12
C PHE A 133 -1.78 -0.46 19.34
N GLY A 134 -0.82 -0.63 20.26
CA GLY A 134 -0.99 -1.43 21.46
C GLY A 134 -1.01 -2.95 21.24
N ARG A 135 -0.58 -3.43 20.07
CA ARG A 135 -0.60 -4.85 19.70
C ARG A 135 0.73 -5.33 19.19
N ASN A 136 1.02 -6.62 19.41
CA ASN A 136 2.24 -7.27 18.93
C ASN A 136 2.00 -7.86 17.53
N GLY A 137 3.10 -8.00 16.75
CA GLY A 137 3.05 -8.67 15.46
C GLY A 137 2.15 -8.02 14.44
N VAL A 138 2.00 -6.71 14.50
CA VAL A 138 1.20 -5.95 13.54
C VAL A 138 1.98 -5.82 12.24
N ALA A 139 1.31 -6.11 11.12
CA ALA A 139 1.77 -5.81 9.78
C ALA A 139 1.03 -4.56 9.30
N LEU A 140 1.77 -3.48 9.04
CA LEU A 140 1.24 -2.23 8.52
C LEU A 140 1.59 -2.13 7.04
N TRP A 141 0.58 -1.87 6.21
CA TRP A 141 0.73 -1.65 4.79
C TRP A 141 0.30 -0.24 4.40
N VAL A 142 1.16 0.43 3.65
CA VAL A 142 0.84 1.70 3.00
C VAL A 142 1.01 1.50 1.50
N MET A 143 -0.04 1.76 0.75
CA MET A 143 -0.02 1.67 -0.72
C MET A 143 -0.41 3.03 -1.28
N GLN A 144 0.50 3.64 -2.02
CA GLN A 144 0.26 4.94 -2.63
C GLN A 144 0.25 4.80 -4.15
N PHE A 145 -0.68 5.48 -4.76
CA PHE A 145 -0.91 5.47 -6.20
C PHE A 145 -0.69 6.86 -6.76
N GLY A 146 -0.30 6.91 -8.01
CA GLY A 146 -0.15 8.21 -8.65
C GLY A 146 -0.18 8.17 -10.16
N ARG A 147 -0.33 9.36 -10.73
CA ARG A 147 -0.17 9.63 -12.15
C ARG A 147 0.40 11.03 -12.32
N ARG A 148 1.57 11.14 -12.94
CA ARG A 148 2.22 12.45 -13.15
C ARG A 148 1.76 13.15 -14.41
N HIS A 149 1.44 12.38 -15.46
CA HIS A 149 1.12 12.93 -16.78
C HIS A 149 -0.25 12.51 -17.30
#